data_0e675b870bce8a9fc7e9b3be2303fc2f
#
_entry.id   0e675b870bce8a9fc7e9b3be2303fc2f
#
_cell.length_a   1.000
_cell.length_b   1.000
_cell.length_c   1.000
_cell.angle_alpha   90.00
_cell.angle_beta   90.00
_cell.angle_gamma   90.00
#
_symmetry.space_group_name_H-M   'P 1'
#
loop_
_entity.id
_entity.type
_entity.pdbx_description
1 polymer ?
#
loop_
_entity_poly.entity_id
_entity_poly.type
_entity_poly.pdbx_seq_one_letter_code
_entity_poly.pdbx_strand_id
1 'polypeptide(L)'
;MNISIDADGCPVVDLTLQIAKRFCVPTGFYIGKNGCSKRHPDKPVTEIIRFDFTEPEKTGLYTLWENLTVGYDDLLTTPVVSELTGYSAQSIQRWCNQKILVGFKIRGTLTIPRLAVAEFMSGDRATAIVRKSSKHLDLLRTYAQDCHEGAMTITY
;
A
#
# COMPACT_ATOMS: atom_id res chain seq x y z
N MET A 1 0.87 21.50 -27.55
CA MET A 1 2.00 20.65 -27.94
C MET A 1 2.11 19.54 -26.89
N ASN A 2 2.01 18.29 -27.28
CA ASN A 2 2.10 17.15 -26.37
C ASN A 2 3.40 16.40 -26.67
N ILE A 3 4.16 16.06 -25.64
CA ILE A 3 5.36 15.25 -25.78
C ILE A 3 5.02 13.82 -25.37
N SER A 4 5.18 12.89 -26.32
CA SER A 4 5.05 11.44 -26.05
C SER A 4 6.45 10.85 -25.90
N ILE A 5 6.67 10.11 -24.82
CA ILE A 5 7.96 9.48 -24.52
C ILE A 5 7.75 7.98 -24.54
N ASP A 6 8.53 7.29 -25.36
CA ASP A 6 8.62 5.84 -25.31
C ASP A 6 9.55 5.47 -24.14
N ALA A 7 9.00 4.85 -23.10
CA ALA A 7 9.71 4.53 -21.88
C ALA A 7 10.44 3.17 -21.94
N ASP A 8 10.25 2.40 -23.02
CA ASP A 8 10.91 1.11 -23.21
C ASP A 8 12.40 1.32 -23.56
N GLY A 9 13.25 1.29 -22.53
CA GLY A 9 14.69 1.31 -22.68
C GLY A 9 15.33 2.66 -22.91
N CYS A 10 14.62 3.77 -22.70
CA CYS A 10 15.20 5.10 -22.86
C CYS A 10 15.84 5.61 -21.56
N PRO A 11 17.18 5.77 -21.48
CA PRO A 11 17.87 6.24 -20.27
C PRO A 11 17.66 7.72 -19.95
N VAL A 12 16.99 8.47 -20.83
CA VAL A 12 16.78 9.93 -20.68
C VAL A 12 15.34 10.31 -20.27
N VAL A 13 14.52 9.35 -19.86
CA VAL A 13 13.13 9.61 -19.44
C VAL A 13 13.05 10.65 -18.33
N ASP A 14 13.92 10.54 -17.32
CA ASP A 14 13.92 11.48 -16.19
C ASP A 14 14.28 12.90 -16.59
N LEU A 15 15.25 13.05 -17.50
CA LEU A 15 15.65 14.36 -18.01
C LEU A 15 14.53 15.00 -18.84
N THR A 16 13.87 14.22 -19.68
CA THR A 16 12.75 14.69 -20.50
C THR A 16 11.57 15.12 -19.64
N LEU A 17 11.29 14.39 -18.56
CA LEU A 17 10.28 14.76 -17.57
C LEU A 17 10.60 16.06 -16.85
N GLN A 18 11.85 16.28 -16.47
CA GLN A 18 12.28 17.53 -15.83
C GLN A 18 12.10 18.72 -16.78
N ILE A 19 12.48 18.56 -18.03
CA ILE A 19 12.33 19.59 -19.05
C ILE A 19 10.83 19.87 -19.30
N ALA A 20 10.02 18.85 -19.46
CA ALA A 20 8.57 19.00 -19.69
C ALA A 20 7.87 19.70 -18.51
N LYS A 21 8.23 19.37 -17.27
CA LYS A 21 7.74 20.08 -16.07
C LYS A 21 8.13 21.54 -16.06
N ARG A 22 9.35 21.86 -16.46
CA ARG A 22 9.85 23.25 -16.49
C ARG A 22 9.09 24.12 -17.49
N PHE A 23 8.60 23.54 -18.58
CA PHE A 23 7.87 24.25 -19.63
C PHE A 23 6.37 24.05 -19.56
N CYS A 24 5.83 23.42 -18.48
CA CYS A 24 4.40 23.10 -18.31
C CYS A 24 3.78 22.37 -19.52
N VAL A 25 4.55 21.48 -20.15
CA VAL A 25 4.08 20.69 -21.30
C VAL A 25 3.45 19.39 -20.80
N PRO A 26 2.21 19.06 -21.22
CA PRO A 26 1.60 17.77 -20.87
C PRO A 26 2.44 16.61 -21.41
N THR A 27 2.84 15.69 -20.53
CA THR A 27 3.61 14.50 -20.89
C THR A 27 2.76 13.26 -20.81
N GLY A 28 2.71 12.48 -21.89
CA GLY A 28 2.11 11.15 -21.94
C GLY A 28 3.19 10.09 -22.07
N PHE A 29 3.10 9.03 -21.25
CA PHE A 29 3.99 7.87 -21.38
C PHE A 29 3.31 6.78 -22.19
N TYR A 30 3.96 6.31 -23.23
CA TYR A 30 3.58 5.11 -23.98
C TYR A 30 4.61 4.03 -23.70
N ILE A 31 4.17 2.92 -23.16
CA ILE A 31 4.98 1.71 -23.00
C ILE A 31 4.52 0.72 -24.04
N GLY A 32 5.46 0.23 -24.84
CA GLY A 32 5.23 -0.60 -26.01
C GLY A 32 4.44 -1.90 -25.75
N LYS A 33 4.25 -2.68 -26.81
CA LYS A 33 3.27 -3.77 -26.94
C LYS A 33 3.33 -4.92 -25.93
N ASN A 34 4.27 -4.94 -25.01
CA ASN A 34 4.47 -6.03 -24.05
C ASN A 34 3.93 -5.75 -22.65
N GLY A 35 2.77 -5.15 -22.57
CA GLY A 35 1.92 -5.37 -21.40
C GLY A 35 2.11 -4.43 -20.22
N CYS A 36 2.30 -3.13 -20.43
CA CYS A 36 2.11 -2.18 -19.35
C CYS A 36 0.91 -1.27 -19.62
N SER A 37 0.05 -1.16 -18.64
CA SER A 37 -1.24 -0.50 -18.73
C SER A 37 -1.12 0.93 -19.25
N LYS A 38 -1.84 1.23 -20.32
CA LYS A 38 -2.13 2.60 -20.76
C LYS A 38 -2.64 3.40 -19.56
N ARG A 39 -1.85 4.32 -19.05
CA ARG A 39 -2.41 5.32 -18.13
C ARG A 39 -3.21 6.31 -18.97
N HIS A 40 -4.52 6.22 -18.89
CA HIS A 40 -5.40 7.23 -19.47
C HIS A 40 -5.05 8.59 -18.83
N PRO A 41 -4.91 9.66 -19.64
CA PRO A 41 -4.62 11.00 -19.13
C PRO A 41 -5.73 11.56 -18.21
N ASP A 42 -6.91 10.96 -18.22
CA ASP A 42 -8.09 11.40 -17.46
C ASP A 42 -8.33 10.60 -16.16
N LYS A 43 -7.38 9.73 -15.73
CA LYS A 43 -7.52 9.16 -14.39
C LYS A 43 -7.09 10.21 -13.37
N PRO A 44 -7.99 10.55 -12.42
CA PRO A 44 -7.65 11.48 -11.36
C PRO A 44 -6.37 10.97 -10.66
N VAL A 45 -5.48 11.90 -10.37
CA VAL A 45 -4.29 11.64 -9.57
C VAL A 45 -4.75 10.84 -8.36
N THR A 46 -4.21 9.63 -8.17
CA THR A 46 -4.62 8.79 -7.07
C THR A 46 -4.24 9.52 -5.79
N GLU A 47 -5.23 10.02 -5.08
CA GLU A 47 -5.07 10.72 -3.83
C GLU A 47 -4.30 9.82 -2.86
N ILE A 48 -3.12 10.27 -2.43
CA ILE A 48 -2.29 9.53 -1.48
C ILE A 48 -2.73 9.97 -0.08
N ILE A 49 -3.53 9.15 0.57
CA ILE A 49 -3.96 9.40 1.94
C ILE A 49 -2.88 8.84 2.88
N ARG A 50 -2.28 9.73 3.67
CA ARG A 50 -1.35 9.38 4.74
C ARG A 50 -2.04 9.55 6.08
N PHE A 51 -1.73 8.66 7.00
CA PHE A 51 -2.20 8.70 8.37
C PHE A 51 -0.97 8.79 9.28
N ASP A 52 -0.91 9.85 10.07
CA ASP A 52 0.14 10.04 11.07
C ASP A 52 -0.49 9.86 12.46
N PHE A 53 -0.25 8.70 13.05
CA PHE A 53 -0.76 8.36 14.37
C PHE A 53 0.31 8.57 15.44
N THR A 54 -0.10 9.09 16.59
CA THR A 54 0.74 9.17 17.78
C THR A 54 0.98 7.78 18.39
N GLU A 55 1.98 7.62 19.25
CA GLU A 55 2.28 6.32 19.89
C GLU A 55 1.09 5.68 20.63
N PRO A 56 0.27 6.42 21.42
CA PRO A 56 -0.92 5.85 22.04
C PRO A 56 -1.97 5.40 20.99
N GLU A 57 -2.13 6.13 19.89
CA GLU A 57 -3.05 5.76 18.80
C GLU A 57 -2.54 4.52 18.06
N LYS A 58 -1.25 4.37 17.84
CA LYS A 58 -0.67 3.14 17.26
C LYS A 58 -0.94 1.92 18.17
N THR A 59 -0.86 2.10 19.49
CA THR A 59 -1.20 1.05 20.44
C THR A 59 -2.69 0.68 20.36
N GLY A 60 -3.56 1.66 20.24
CA GLY A 60 -4.99 1.44 20.01
C GLY A 60 -5.28 0.75 18.68
N LEU A 61 -4.57 1.13 17.62
CA LEU A 61 -4.68 0.51 16.31
C LEU A 61 -4.18 -0.95 16.32
N TYR A 62 -3.11 -1.24 17.09
CA TYR A 62 -2.64 -2.61 17.33
C TYR A 62 -3.75 -3.45 18.01
N THR A 63 -4.33 -2.94 19.08
CA THR A 63 -5.42 -3.61 19.80
C THR A 63 -6.63 -3.85 18.90
N LEU A 64 -6.94 -2.91 18.02
CA LEU A 64 -8.01 -3.07 17.04
C LEU A 64 -7.72 -4.23 16.08
N TRP A 65 -6.51 -4.30 15.51
CA TRP A 65 -6.11 -5.40 14.64
C TRP A 65 -6.05 -6.74 15.37
N GLU A 66 -5.56 -6.74 16.62
CA GLU A 66 -5.57 -7.94 17.46
C GLU A 66 -7.00 -8.46 17.67
N ASN A 67 -7.94 -7.58 18.00
CA ASN A 67 -9.35 -7.93 18.18
C ASN A 67 -10.00 -8.47 16.90
N LEU A 68 -9.69 -7.89 15.73
CA LEU A 68 -10.17 -8.38 14.44
C LEU A 68 -9.70 -9.79 14.12
N THR A 69 -8.58 -10.19 14.69
CA THR A 69 -7.98 -11.51 14.45
C THR A 69 -8.30 -12.54 15.53
N VAL A 70 -8.96 -12.19 16.63
CA VAL A 70 -9.26 -13.09 17.76
C VAL A 70 -10.07 -14.32 17.35
N GLY A 71 -10.92 -14.22 16.33
CA GLY A 71 -11.74 -15.35 15.85
C GLY A 71 -10.99 -16.34 14.93
N TYR A 72 -9.71 -16.13 14.68
CA TYR A 72 -8.89 -16.95 13.79
C TYR A 72 -7.82 -17.71 14.57
N ASP A 73 -7.23 -18.72 13.95
CA ASP A 73 -6.11 -19.47 14.52
C ASP A 73 -4.89 -18.58 14.78
N ASP A 74 -4.04 -18.97 15.72
CA ASP A 74 -2.79 -18.23 16.02
C ASP A 74 -1.82 -18.16 14.82
N LEU A 75 -1.95 -19.10 13.89
CA LEU A 75 -1.15 -19.20 12.68
C LEU A 75 -2.07 -19.09 11.46
N LEU A 76 -1.96 -17.97 10.75
CA LEU A 76 -2.78 -17.65 9.59
C LEU A 76 -2.11 -18.10 8.29
N THR A 77 -2.90 -18.55 7.35
CA THR A 77 -2.45 -18.80 5.98
C THR A 77 -2.54 -17.53 5.13
N THR A 78 -1.78 -17.47 4.04
CA THR A 78 -1.80 -16.32 3.12
C THR A 78 -3.20 -15.93 2.64
N PRO A 79 -4.10 -16.88 2.27
CA PRO A 79 -5.48 -16.54 1.89
C PRO A 79 -6.26 -15.85 3.00
N VAL A 80 -6.13 -16.31 4.24
CA VAL A 80 -6.82 -15.71 5.40
C VAL A 80 -6.32 -14.29 5.64
N VAL A 81 -4.99 -14.06 5.61
CA VAL A 81 -4.43 -12.71 5.74
C VAL A 81 -4.87 -11.82 4.58
N SER A 82 -4.96 -12.35 3.36
CA SER A 82 -5.49 -11.64 2.20
C SER A 82 -6.94 -11.19 2.39
N GLU A 83 -7.77 -12.07 2.92
CA GLU A 83 -9.18 -11.77 3.21
C GLU A 83 -9.32 -10.71 4.32
N LEU A 84 -8.55 -10.84 5.40
CA LEU A 84 -8.55 -9.90 6.52
C LEU A 84 -8.13 -8.49 6.12
N THR A 85 -7.01 -8.39 5.42
CA THR A 85 -6.37 -7.11 5.11
C THR A 85 -6.80 -6.51 3.78
N GLY A 86 -7.39 -7.31 2.89
CA GLY A 86 -7.76 -6.91 1.53
C GLY A 86 -6.58 -6.78 0.56
N TYR A 87 -5.37 -7.17 0.96
CA TYR A 87 -4.20 -7.19 0.07
C TYR A 87 -4.07 -8.52 -0.66
N SER A 88 -3.48 -8.49 -1.87
CA SER A 88 -3.27 -9.71 -2.63
C SER A 88 -2.28 -10.66 -1.96
N ALA A 89 -2.45 -11.96 -2.18
CA ALA A 89 -1.54 -12.99 -1.71
C ALA A 89 -0.07 -12.72 -2.15
N GLN A 90 0.12 -12.18 -3.34
CA GLN A 90 1.44 -11.79 -3.86
C GLN A 90 2.08 -10.67 -3.03
N SER A 91 1.29 -9.67 -2.61
CA SER A 91 1.78 -8.60 -1.75
C SER A 91 2.24 -9.14 -0.40
N ILE A 92 1.43 -10.01 0.21
CA ILE A 92 1.74 -10.65 1.49
C ILE A 92 3.00 -11.50 1.39
N GLN A 93 3.12 -12.33 0.36
CA GLN A 93 4.33 -13.14 0.11
C GLN A 93 5.58 -12.26 -0.07
N ARG A 94 5.45 -11.15 -0.81
CA ARG A 94 6.54 -10.19 -0.98
C ARG A 94 6.98 -9.60 0.34
N TRP A 95 6.05 -9.19 1.21
CA TRP A 95 6.38 -8.65 2.53
C TRP A 95 7.07 -9.67 3.42
N CYS A 96 6.64 -10.93 3.40
CA CYS A 96 7.31 -12.01 4.11
C CYS A 96 8.72 -12.28 3.56
N ASN A 97 8.89 -12.28 2.24
CA ASN A 97 10.21 -12.46 1.60
C ASN A 97 11.17 -11.31 1.91
N GLN A 98 10.65 -10.10 2.02
CA GLN A 98 11.41 -8.90 2.42
C GLN A 98 11.64 -8.81 3.95
N LYS A 99 11.15 -9.78 4.71
CA LYS A 99 11.20 -9.81 6.19
C LYS A 99 10.57 -8.56 6.85
N ILE A 100 9.62 -7.94 6.17
CA ILE A 100 8.82 -6.83 6.68
C ILE A 100 7.67 -7.37 7.52
N LEU A 101 7.06 -8.47 7.07
CA LEU A 101 6.04 -9.22 7.79
C LEU A 101 6.65 -10.56 8.20
N VAL A 102 6.54 -10.90 9.48
CA VAL A 102 7.05 -12.17 10.01
C VAL A 102 6.18 -13.31 9.48
N GLY A 103 6.81 -14.25 8.79
CA GLY A 103 6.16 -15.44 8.26
C GLY A 103 7.18 -16.54 8.04
N PHE A 104 6.74 -17.78 8.14
CA PHE A 104 7.58 -18.97 7.97
C PHE A 104 6.83 -20.06 7.20
N LYS A 105 7.55 -20.99 6.61
CA LYS A 105 6.95 -22.10 5.87
C LYS A 105 6.81 -23.32 6.74
N ILE A 106 5.57 -23.82 6.86
CA ILE A 106 5.27 -25.11 7.47
C ILE A 106 4.78 -26.04 6.35
N ARG A 107 5.49 -27.16 6.14
CA ARG A 107 5.15 -28.14 5.09
C ARG A 107 4.93 -27.52 3.71
N GLY A 108 5.74 -26.49 3.37
CA GLY A 108 5.63 -25.77 2.09
C GLY A 108 4.61 -24.64 2.06
N THR A 109 3.73 -24.51 3.05
CA THR A 109 2.73 -23.46 3.13
C THR A 109 3.26 -22.27 3.94
N LEU A 110 3.17 -21.06 3.37
CA LEU A 110 3.52 -19.84 4.09
C LEU A 110 2.49 -19.58 5.19
N THR A 111 2.98 -19.48 6.41
CA THR A 111 2.19 -19.30 7.62
C THR A 111 2.66 -18.05 8.35
N ILE A 112 1.73 -17.26 8.84
CA ILE A 112 1.97 -15.95 9.41
C ILE A 112 1.33 -15.90 10.79
N PRO A 113 2.10 -15.60 11.87
CA PRO A 113 1.53 -15.44 13.21
C PRO A 113 0.49 -14.32 13.22
N ARG A 114 -0.65 -14.56 13.86
CA ARG A 114 -1.75 -13.61 14.00
C ARG A 114 -1.28 -12.26 14.57
N LEU A 115 -0.47 -12.29 15.63
CA LEU A 115 0.08 -11.10 16.25
C LEU A 115 1.05 -10.34 15.33
N ALA A 116 1.79 -11.05 14.48
CA ALA A 116 2.66 -10.40 13.50
C ALA A 116 1.87 -9.60 12.44
N VAL A 117 0.66 -10.07 12.09
CA VAL A 117 -0.24 -9.29 11.21
C VAL A 117 -0.71 -8.03 11.92
N ALA A 118 -1.12 -8.12 13.19
CA ALA A 118 -1.55 -6.97 13.99
C ALA A 118 -0.41 -5.94 14.13
N GLU A 119 0.80 -6.39 14.46
CA GLU A 119 1.99 -5.55 14.57
C GLU A 119 2.35 -4.86 13.25
N PHE A 120 2.34 -5.60 12.16
CA PHE A 120 2.62 -5.03 10.84
C PHE A 120 1.57 -3.99 10.43
N MET A 121 0.28 -4.30 10.58
CA MET A 121 -0.82 -3.46 10.12
C MET A 121 -1.01 -2.19 10.95
N SER A 122 -0.58 -2.18 12.21
CA SER A 122 -0.56 -0.99 13.08
C SER A 122 0.71 -0.15 12.94
N GLY A 123 1.75 -0.69 12.32
CA GLY A 123 3.05 -0.05 12.19
C GLY A 123 3.11 1.00 11.09
N ASP A 124 4.12 1.88 11.17
CA ASP A 124 4.36 2.98 10.22
C ASP A 124 4.50 2.49 8.77
N ARG A 125 5.02 1.29 8.55
CA ARG A 125 5.18 0.74 7.20
C ARG A 125 3.85 0.45 6.53
N ALA A 126 2.86 -0.08 7.26
CA ALA A 126 1.54 -0.36 6.72
C ALA A 126 0.75 0.94 6.51
N THR A 127 0.81 1.86 7.46
CA THR A 127 0.14 3.17 7.35
C THR A 127 0.74 4.03 6.23
N ALA A 128 2.02 3.86 5.89
CA ALA A 128 2.70 4.54 4.79
C ALA A 128 2.48 3.91 3.40
N ILE A 129 1.80 2.76 3.28
CA ILE A 129 1.53 2.13 1.98
C ILE A 129 0.74 3.12 1.10
N VAL A 130 1.29 3.45 -0.07
CA VAL A 130 0.70 4.41 -1.00
C VAL A 130 -0.64 3.90 -1.57
N ARG A 131 -0.67 2.63 -2.01
CA ARG A 131 -1.88 1.99 -2.52
C ARG A 131 -2.43 1.03 -1.47
N LYS A 132 -3.20 1.59 -0.55
CA LYS A 132 -3.90 0.80 0.46
C LYS A 132 -5.03 -0.02 -0.17
N SER A 133 -5.31 -1.20 0.41
CA SER A 133 -6.54 -1.92 0.08
C SER A 133 -7.75 -1.13 0.58
N SER A 134 -8.92 -1.33 -0.01
CA SER A 134 -10.16 -0.68 0.45
C SER A 134 -10.43 -0.99 1.91
N LYS A 135 -10.35 -2.26 2.31
CA LYS A 135 -10.55 -2.68 3.71
C LYS A 135 -9.61 -1.96 4.70
N HIS A 136 -8.32 -1.88 4.35
CA HIS A 136 -7.34 -1.19 5.20
C HIS A 136 -7.61 0.31 5.27
N LEU A 137 -7.92 0.92 4.12
CA LEU A 137 -8.21 2.37 4.06
C LEU A 137 -9.45 2.72 4.86
N ASP A 138 -10.54 1.94 4.73
CA ASP A 138 -11.79 2.18 5.44
C ASP A 138 -11.59 2.01 6.96
N LEU A 139 -10.82 1.00 7.38
CA LEU A 139 -10.49 0.81 8.79
C LEU A 139 -9.69 1.97 9.37
N LEU A 140 -8.66 2.44 8.65
CA LEU A 140 -7.85 3.58 9.09
C LEU A 140 -8.67 4.87 9.16
N ARG A 141 -9.59 5.10 8.21
CA ARG A 141 -10.50 6.25 8.22
C ARG A 141 -11.44 6.23 9.43
N THR A 142 -12.07 5.09 9.67
CA THR A 142 -12.96 4.92 10.83
C THR A 142 -12.18 5.14 12.12
N TYR A 143 -11.01 4.51 12.25
CA TYR A 143 -10.17 4.66 13.44
C TYR A 143 -9.71 6.10 13.65
N ALA A 144 -9.28 6.80 12.60
CA ALA A 144 -8.89 8.21 12.67
C ALA A 144 -10.05 9.13 13.07
N GLN A 145 -11.28 8.82 12.63
CA GLN A 145 -12.48 9.55 13.07
C GLN A 145 -12.79 9.34 14.56
N ASP A 146 -12.61 8.10 15.03
CA ASP A 146 -12.84 7.75 16.44
C ASP A 146 -11.81 8.41 17.36
N CYS A 147 -10.57 8.57 16.90
CA CYS A 147 -9.50 9.23 17.69
C CYS A 147 -9.65 10.76 17.79
N HIS A 148 -10.51 11.40 16.99
CA HIS A 148 -10.73 12.87 16.94
C HIS A 148 -9.47 13.74 16.73
N GLU A 149 -8.28 13.19 16.74
CA GLU A 149 -6.99 13.87 16.62
C GLU A 149 -6.12 13.34 15.47
N GLY A 150 -6.59 12.33 14.74
CA GLY A 150 -5.85 11.77 13.61
C GLY A 150 -5.71 12.80 12.49
N ALA A 151 -4.55 13.46 12.41
CA ALA A 151 -4.24 14.37 11.32
C ALA A 151 -4.23 13.60 9.99
N MET A 152 -5.28 13.74 9.21
CA MET A 152 -5.35 13.21 7.86
C MET A 152 -4.71 14.23 6.91
N THR A 153 -3.48 13.98 6.50
CA THR A 153 -2.81 14.81 5.50
C THR A 153 -3.07 14.25 4.10
N ILE A 154 -3.84 14.98 3.31
CA ILE A 154 -4.07 14.69 1.91
C ILE A 154 -2.97 15.40 1.11
N THR A 155 -2.12 14.64 0.43
CA THR A 155 -1.11 15.20 -0.48
C THR A 155 -1.52 14.85 -1.91
N TYR A 156 -1.73 15.89 -2.71
CA TYR A 156 -2.08 15.79 -4.14
C TYR A 156 -0.82 15.60 -4.99
#